data_bc8570c88f65b44331abdb52ee53f931
#
_entry.id   bc8570c88f65b44331abdb52ee53f931
#
_cell.length_a   1.000
_cell.length_b   1.000
_cell.length_c   1.000
_cell.angle_alpha   90.00
_cell.angle_beta   90.00
_cell.angle_gamma   90.00
#
_symmetry.space_group_name_H-M   'P 1'
#
loop_
_entity.id
_entity.type
_entity.pdbx_description
1 polymer ?
#
loop_
_entity_poly.entity_id
_entity_poly.type
_entity_poly.pdbx_seq_one_letter_code
_entity_poly.pdbx_strand_id
1 'polypeptide(L)'
;MTLKHIGSVGATWPPFHNIPNARVKGFCPEHIVTREDLSRMLGTVRGVEENTPQATRTTIRAFVENGLLEGLQRERDVEGFRIEAAIPADNALTGHSIVYFGRNKPERIPAPKTLQAEMEGLGRVLSGVRPIDTEEAVSRVRNAGCCITRIDSNGGFDADVSRLLALYREAYQRYTIEMTEDAIRGLLGNGNLVVVAREDARREIVASLIAEHCIVQVGGQEVHLYELNDFATFRSHRGMGLMTLMQIDAVRAIQRLHDGRAVIYAEDRAAWEPVNRASQRAGLVYRGTLLHHCVLEADRSYGETGNMENLNVWSI
;
A
#
# COMPACT_ATOMS: atom_id res chain seq x y z
N MET A 1 17.83 5.95 20.71
CA MET A 1 17.80 4.93 19.66
C MET A 1 16.78 5.41 18.64
N THR A 2 17.28 6.09 17.60
CA THR A 2 16.43 6.75 16.60
C THR A 2 15.76 5.64 15.77
N LEU A 3 14.44 5.48 15.91
CA LEU A 3 13.65 4.65 15.00
C LEU A 3 13.84 5.25 13.60
N LYS A 4 14.70 4.64 12.79
CA LYS A 4 14.70 4.92 11.37
C LYS A 4 13.29 4.64 10.89
N HIS A 5 12.64 5.63 10.30
CA HIS A 5 11.41 5.48 9.54
C HIS A 5 11.67 4.43 8.47
N ILE A 6 11.26 3.21 8.76
CA ILE A 6 11.21 2.16 7.75
C ILE A 6 9.83 2.37 7.13
N GLY A 7 9.81 2.96 5.94
CA GLY A 7 8.59 3.10 5.15
C GLY A 7 7.86 1.75 5.07
N SER A 8 6.56 1.77 4.78
CA SER A 8 5.76 0.54 4.66
C SER A 8 6.36 -0.48 3.70
N VAL A 9 7.13 0.00 2.72
CA VAL A 9 7.75 -0.76 1.62
C VAL A 9 9.11 -1.36 1.97
N GLY A 10 9.76 -0.95 3.06
CA GLY A 10 11.14 -1.37 3.38
C GLY A 10 11.31 -2.89 3.41
N ALA A 11 12.27 -3.39 2.61
CA ALA A 11 12.74 -4.78 2.69
C ALA A 11 13.48 -4.96 4.02
N THR A 12 12.79 -5.57 5.00
CA THR A 12 13.35 -5.82 6.32
C THR A 12 13.41 -7.32 6.56
N TRP A 13 14.62 -7.84 6.61
CA TRP A 13 14.90 -9.21 6.97
C TRP A 13 16.10 -9.28 7.92
N PRO A 14 16.04 -10.05 9.01
CA PRO A 14 14.92 -10.91 9.44
C PRO A 14 13.67 -10.10 9.83
N PRO A 15 12.50 -10.78 9.96
CA PRO A 15 11.25 -10.14 10.37
C PRO A 15 11.41 -9.44 11.72
N PHE A 16 10.61 -8.40 11.94
CA PHE A 16 10.63 -7.62 13.18
C PHE A 16 9.24 -7.43 13.76
N HIS A 17 9.17 -7.11 15.06
CA HIS A 17 7.92 -6.79 15.74
C HIS A 17 7.52 -5.34 15.48
N ASN A 18 6.43 -5.15 14.73
CA ASN A 18 5.80 -3.84 14.52
C ASN A 18 4.82 -3.60 15.67
N ILE A 19 5.29 -2.93 16.73
CA ILE A 19 4.56 -2.70 17.98
C ILE A 19 3.23 -1.99 17.76
N PRO A 20 3.13 -0.87 17.01
CA PRO A 20 1.86 -0.15 16.82
C PRO A 20 0.74 -1.02 16.25
N ASN A 21 1.09 -2.02 15.45
CA ASN A 21 0.14 -2.93 14.81
C ASN A 21 0.08 -4.32 15.48
N ALA A 22 0.77 -4.53 16.57
CA ALA A 22 0.87 -5.83 17.26
C ALA A 22 1.14 -6.99 16.27
N ARG A 23 2.09 -6.81 15.35
CA ARG A 23 2.38 -7.80 14.29
C ARG A 23 3.88 -8.05 14.10
N VAL A 24 4.22 -9.27 13.68
CA VAL A 24 5.50 -9.57 13.04
C VAL A 24 5.38 -9.21 11.56
N LYS A 25 6.29 -8.39 11.07
CA LYS A 25 6.34 -7.95 9.67
C LYS A 25 7.73 -8.21 9.09
N GLY A 26 7.79 -8.64 7.84
CA GLY A 26 9.06 -8.79 7.13
C GLY A 26 8.87 -8.84 5.62
N PHE A 27 9.96 -8.57 4.91
CA PHE A 27 10.06 -8.80 3.48
C PHE A 27 11.34 -9.59 3.22
N CYS A 28 11.19 -10.86 2.86
CA CYS A 28 12.31 -11.75 2.55
C CYS A 28 12.90 -11.39 1.18
N PRO A 29 14.17 -11.02 1.10
CA PRO A 29 14.84 -10.70 -0.17
C PRO A 29 15.33 -11.93 -0.92
N GLU A 30 15.19 -13.14 -0.33
CA GLU A 30 15.61 -14.37 -0.98
C GLU A 30 14.60 -14.79 -2.06
N HIS A 31 15.12 -15.46 -3.10
CA HIS A 31 14.28 -16.16 -4.06
C HIS A 31 13.67 -17.40 -3.41
N ILE A 32 12.36 -17.51 -3.43
CA ILE A 32 11.65 -18.72 -3.01
C ILE A 32 11.26 -19.50 -4.26
N VAL A 33 12.08 -20.47 -4.63
CA VAL A 33 11.91 -21.29 -5.84
C VAL A 33 11.50 -22.72 -5.53
N THR A 34 11.71 -23.16 -4.28
CA THR A 34 11.36 -24.50 -3.82
C THR A 34 10.55 -24.47 -2.53
N ARG A 35 9.91 -25.57 -2.22
CA ARG A 35 9.25 -25.78 -0.92
C ARG A 35 10.23 -25.67 0.26
N GLU A 36 11.45 -26.14 0.07
CA GLU A 36 12.49 -26.09 1.10
C GLU A 36 12.90 -24.65 1.42
N ASP A 37 13.03 -23.79 0.38
CA ASP A 37 13.28 -22.36 0.58
C ASP A 37 12.15 -21.71 1.38
N LEU A 38 10.90 -22.02 1.02
CA LEU A 38 9.72 -21.53 1.72
C LEU A 38 9.72 -22.00 3.18
N SER A 39 9.95 -23.28 3.45
CA SER A 39 9.98 -23.83 4.81
C SER A 39 11.08 -23.20 5.66
N ARG A 40 12.25 -22.93 5.07
CA ARG A 40 13.36 -22.23 5.72
C ARG A 40 12.98 -20.80 6.07
N MET A 41 12.38 -20.06 5.14
CA MET A 41 11.88 -18.71 5.37
C MET A 41 10.84 -18.68 6.50
N LEU A 42 9.82 -19.53 6.43
CA LEU A 42 8.76 -19.62 7.45
C LEU A 42 9.29 -20.10 8.80
N GLY A 43 10.33 -20.93 8.82
CA GLY A 43 11.06 -21.31 10.04
C GLY A 43 11.70 -20.11 10.75
N THR A 44 12.35 -19.22 10.00
CA THR A 44 12.89 -17.96 10.54
C THR A 44 11.78 -17.07 11.14
N VAL A 45 10.65 -17.00 10.46
CA VAL A 45 9.47 -16.24 10.92
C VAL A 45 8.95 -16.78 12.24
N ARG A 46 8.80 -18.10 12.35
CA ARG A 46 8.35 -18.76 13.61
C ARG A 46 9.27 -18.45 14.79
N GLY A 47 10.57 -18.48 14.58
CA GLY A 47 11.53 -18.10 15.61
C GLY A 47 11.37 -16.66 16.12
N VAL A 48 10.98 -15.72 15.25
CA VAL A 48 10.66 -14.34 15.66
C VAL A 48 9.34 -14.29 16.42
N GLU A 49 8.31 -15.03 15.96
CA GLU A 49 6.99 -15.07 16.62
C GLU A 49 7.06 -15.63 18.04
N GLU A 50 7.87 -16.67 18.26
CA GLU A 50 8.09 -17.26 19.58
C GLU A 50 8.68 -16.25 20.57
N ASN A 51 9.53 -15.35 20.08
CA ASN A 51 10.13 -14.27 20.86
C ASN A 51 9.27 -12.99 20.95
N THR A 52 8.10 -12.98 20.30
CA THR A 52 7.17 -11.84 20.29
C THR A 52 5.74 -12.27 20.60
N PRO A 53 5.46 -12.82 21.83
CA PRO A 53 4.17 -13.40 22.17
C PRO A 53 3.01 -12.38 22.11
N GLN A 54 3.28 -11.11 22.25
CA GLN A 54 2.32 -10.00 22.13
C GLN A 54 1.89 -9.70 20.69
N ALA A 55 2.62 -10.20 19.67
CA ALA A 55 2.17 -10.08 18.29
C ALA A 55 0.95 -11.01 18.07
N THR A 56 -0.11 -10.43 17.51
CA THR A 56 -1.37 -11.15 17.22
C THR A 56 -1.53 -11.45 15.72
N ARG A 57 -0.61 -10.93 14.90
CA ARG A 57 -0.56 -11.15 13.45
C ARG A 57 0.88 -11.31 12.96
N THR A 58 1.01 -12.07 11.89
CA THR A 58 2.24 -12.12 11.09
C THR A 58 1.90 -11.81 9.65
N THR A 59 2.71 -10.97 9.00
CA THR A 59 2.61 -10.66 7.58
C THR A 59 4.01 -10.67 6.97
N ILE A 60 4.28 -11.60 6.09
CA ILE A 60 5.57 -11.74 5.39
C ILE A 60 5.33 -11.60 3.89
N ARG A 61 6.19 -10.83 3.26
CA ARG A 61 6.28 -10.73 1.79
C ARG A 61 7.53 -11.46 1.32
N ALA A 62 7.43 -12.13 0.19
CA ALA A 62 8.57 -12.76 -0.46
C ALA A 62 8.37 -12.83 -1.97
N PHE A 63 9.47 -12.86 -2.73
CA PHE A 63 9.44 -13.20 -4.14
C PHE A 63 9.36 -14.71 -4.31
N VAL A 64 8.27 -15.18 -4.88
CA VAL A 64 7.99 -16.62 -5.10
C VAL A 64 7.93 -16.88 -6.59
N GLU A 65 8.59 -17.94 -7.04
CA GLU A 65 8.54 -18.41 -8.42
C GLU A 65 7.12 -18.84 -8.79
N ASN A 66 6.63 -18.45 -9.98
CA ASN A 66 5.24 -18.61 -10.36
C ASN A 66 4.79 -20.07 -10.42
N GLY A 67 5.64 -21.00 -10.84
CA GLY A 67 5.32 -22.42 -10.85
C GLY A 67 5.11 -23.00 -9.44
N LEU A 68 5.94 -22.57 -8.47
CA LEU A 68 5.73 -22.90 -7.06
C LEU A 68 4.42 -22.28 -6.54
N LEU A 69 4.18 -20.99 -6.83
CA LEU A 69 2.99 -20.27 -6.40
C LEU A 69 1.68 -20.96 -6.85
N GLU A 70 1.61 -21.43 -8.09
CA GLU A 70 0.45 -22.17 -8.61
C GLU A 70 0.14 -23.43 -7.78
N GLY A 71 1.17 -24.13 -7.30
CA GLY A 71 1.03 -25.24 -6.37
C GLY A 71 0.47 -24.82 -5.02
N LEU A 72 1.06 -23.76 -4.44
CA LEU A 72 0.70 -23.22 -3.12
C LEU A 72 -0.73 -22.67 -3.07
N GLN A 73 -1.21 -22.04 -4.13
CA GLN A 73 -2.57 -21.47 -4.20
C GLN A 73 -3.68 -22.53 -4.12
N ARG A 74 -3.39 -23.79 -4.39
CA ARG A 74 -4.35 -24.90 -4.24
C ARG A 74 -4.46 -25.37 -2.79
N GLU A 75 -3.59 -24.93 -1.93
CA GLU A 75 -3.57 -25.26 -0.51
C GLU A 75 -4.34 -24.23 0.29
N ARG A 76 -5.11 -24.68 1.26
CA ARG A 76 -5.82 -23.77 2.18
C ARG A 76 -4.87 -23.10 3.18
N ASP A 77 -3.77 -23.76 3.45
CA ASP A 77 -2.79 -23.39 4.46
C ASP A 77 -1.41 -23.84 3.99
N VAL A 78 -0.45 -22.96 4.08
CA VAL A 78 0.95 -23.21 3.75
C VAL A 78 1.74 -23.11 5.05
N GLU A 79 1.93 -24.24 5.73
CA GLU A 79 2.64 -24.32 7.01
C GLU A 79 2.10 -23.38 8.10
N GLY A 80 0.79 -23.24 8.22
CA GLY A 80 0.13 -22.36 9.16
C GLY A 80 -0.07 -20.91 8.67
N PHE A 81 0.29 -20.60 7.42
CA PHE A 81 0.07 -19.31 6.79
C PHE A 81 -0.92 -19.41 5.63
N ARG A 82 -1.64 -18.34 5.39
CA ARG A 82 -2.48 -18.18 4.21
C ARG A 82 -1.79 -17.28 3.20
N ILE A 83 -1.97 -17.56 1.92
CA ILE A 83 -1.67 -16.60 0.87
C ILE A 83 -2.83 -15.59 0.83
N GLU A 84 -2.56 -14.36 1.22
CA GLU A 84 -3.57 -13.30 1.27
C GLU A 84 -3.61 -12.45 -0.01
N ALA A 85 -2.45 -12.28 -0.66
CA ALA A 85 -2.34 -11.59 -1.95
C ALA A 85 -1.11 -12.08 -2.73
N ALA A 86 -1.17 -11.93 -4.06
CA ALA A 86 -0.04 -12.18 -4.93
C ALA A 86 0.04 -11.12 -6.04
N ILE A 87 1.13 -10.37 -6.07
CA ILE A 87 1.40 -9.31 -7.05
C ILE A 87 2.34 -9.86 -8.11
N PRO A 88 1.93 -9.95 -9.40
CA PRO A 88 2.85 -10.32 -10.47
C PRO A 88 4.03 -9.35 -10.53
N ALA A 89 5.23 -9.88 -10.66
CA ALA A 89 6.46 -9.10 -10.76
C ALA A 89 7.20 -9.34 -12.10
N ASP A 90 6.57 -9.99 -13.06
CA ASP A 90 7.18 -10.42 -14.33
C ASP A 90 7.87 -9.30 -15.11
N ASN A 91 7.38 -8.08 -15.00
CA ASN A 91 7.99 -6.91 -15.63
C ASN A 91 9.31 -6.47 -14.97
N ALA A 92 9.50 -6.79 -13.70
CA ALA A 92 10.69 -6.43 -12.92
C ALA A 92 11.58 -7.64 -12.61
N LEU A 93 10.96 -8.80 -12.39
CA LEU A 93 11.62 -10.08 -12.09
C LEU A 93 10.84 -11.21 -12.75
N THR A 94 11.25 -11.60 -13.96
CA THR A 94 10.57 -12.60 -14.79
C THR A 94 10.30 -13.90 -14.04
N GLY A 95 9.08 -14.41 -14.18
CA GLY A 95 8.66 -15.68 -13.58
C GLY A 95 8.38 -15.62 -12.08
N HIS A 96 8.27 -14.43 -11.47
CA HIS A 96 8.06 -14.28 -10.04
C HIS A 96 6.86 -13.40 -9.70
N SER A 97 6.33 -13.64 -8.51
CA SER A 97 5.31 -12.80 -7.87
C SER A 97 5.75 -12.43 -6.46
N ILE A 98 5.34 -11.25 -5.98
CA ILE A 98 5.43 -10.90 -4.55
C ILE A 98 4.21 -11.49 -3.87
N VAL A 99 4.45 -12.43 -2.97
CA VAL A 99 3.40 -13.16 -2.24
C VAL A 99 3.32 -12.67 -0.81
N TYR A 100 2.11 -12.38 -0.35
CA TYR A 100 1.81 -12.04 1.04
C TYR A 100 1.37 -13.29 1.79
N PHE A 101 2.17 -13.72 2.75
CA PHE A 101 1.85 -14.76 3.70
C PHE A 101 1.34 -14.14 4.98
N GLY A 102 0.08 -14.43 5.33
CA GLY A 102 -0.59 -13.90 6.51
C GLY A 102 -0.98 -14.97 7.50
N ARG A 103 -0.82 -14.70 8.80
CA ARG A 103 -1.32 -15.52 9.89
C ARG A 103 -1.87 -14.63 11.00
N ASN A 104 -3.12 -14.84 11.38
CA ASN A 104 -3.75 -14.18 12.52
C ASN A 104 -3.93 -15.16 13.68
N LYS A 105 -3.69 -14.72 14.91
CA LYS A 105 -4.16 -15.44 16.08
C LYS A 105 -5.69 -15.36 16.17
N PRO A 106 -6.36 -16.29 16.90
CA PRO A 106 -7.83 -16.33 16.96
C PRO A 106 -8.49 -15.01 17.36
N GLU A 107 -7.88 -14.27 18.28
CA GLU A 107 -8.37 -12.97 18.76
C GLU A 107 -8.29 -11.84 17.72
N ARG A 108 -7.63 -12.10 16.59
CA ARG A 108 -7.46 -11.13 15.50
C ARG A 108 -8.18 -11.54 14.20
N ILE A 109 -9.20 -12.35 14.30
CA ILE A 109 -10.00 -12.75 13.13
C ILE A 109 -11.10 -11.71 12.90
N PRO A 110 -11.27 -11.17 11.66
CA PRO A 110 -12.35 -10.23 11.35
C PRO A 110 -13.71 -10.80 11.70
N ALA A 111 -14.62 -9.97 12.22
CA ALA A 111 -16.01 -10.38 12.41
C ALA A 111 -16.63 -10.75 11.05
N PRO A 112 -17.37 -11.87 10.94
CA PRO A 112 -17.93 -12.32 9.67
C PRO A 112 -18.78 -11.27 8.95
N LYS A 113 -19.55 -10.46 9.70
CA LYS A 113 -20.38 -9.38 9.15
C LYS A 113 -19.55 -8.27 8.51
N THR A 114 -18.42 -7.90 9.13
CA THR A 114 -17.50 -6.89 8.58
C THR A 114 -16.88 -7.39 7.29
N LEU A 115 -16.35 -8.60 7.31
CA LEU A 115 -15.75 -9.20 6.12
C LEU A 115 -16.75 -9.33 4.98
N GLN A 116 -18.00 -9.73 5.27
CA GLN A 116 -19.05 -9.80 4.27
C GLN A 116 -19.36 -8.42 3.66
N ALA A 117 -19.52 -7.38 4.48
CA ALA A 117 -19.80 -6.03 4.00
C ALA A 117 -18.67 -5.47 3.11
N GLU A 118 -17.41 -5.74 3.48
CA GLU A 118 -16.24 -5.34 2.69
C GLU A 118 -16.15 -6.12 1.36
N MET A 119 -16.44 -7.42 1.37
CA MET A 119 -16.50 -8.24 0.15
C MET A 119 -17.63 -7.78 -0.79
N GLU A 120 -18.79 -7.42 -0.25
CA GLU A 120 -19.88 -6.85 -1.05
C GLU A 120 -19.49 -5.51 -1.66
N GLY A 121 -18.81 -4.64 -0.87
CA GLY A 121 -18.24 -3.37 -1.35
C GLY A 121 -17.25 -3.58 -2.48
N LEU A 122 -16.31 -4.51 -2.29
CA LEU A 122 -15.34 -4.91 -3.32
C LEU A 122 -16.03 -5.45 -4.56
N GLY A 123 -17.06 -6.30 -4.41
CA GLY A 123 -17.85 -6.82 -5.51
C GLY A 123 -18.50 -5.71 -6.35
N ARG A 124 -19.05 -4.66 -5.69
CA ARG A 124 -19.57 -3.46 -6.38
C ARG A 124 -18.48 -2.70 -7.13
N VAL A 125 -17.27 -2.59 -6.56
CA VAL A 125 -16.12 -1.98 -7.26
C VAL A 125 -15.79 -2.81 -8.49
N LEU A 126 -15.53 -4.10 -8.35
CA LEU A 126 -15.08 -4.97 -9.45
C LEU A 126 -16.10 -5.09 -10.60
N SER A 127 -17.39 -5.07 -10.30
CA SER A 127 -18.47 -5.21 -11.32
C SER A 127 -18.94 -3.91 -11.94
N GLY A 128 -18.75 -2.77 -11.26
CA GLY A 128 -19.42 -1.51 -11.62
C GLY A 128 -18.50 -0.40 -12.13
N VAL A 129 -17.19 -0.57 -12.07
CA VAL A 129 -16.26 0.52 -12.42
C VAL A 129 -15.90 0.47 -13.90
N ARG A 130 -16.18 1.57 -14.60
CA ARG A 130 -15.67 1.80 -15.95
C ARG A 130 -14.32 2.52 -15.90
N PRO A 131 -13.40 2.22 -16.84
CA PRO A 131 -12.20 3.02 -17.00
C PRO A 131 -12.55 4.50 -17.10
N ILE A 132 -11.74 5.34 -16.50
CA ILE A 132 -11.93 6.79 -16.56
C ILE A 132 -11.50 7.30 -17.95
N ASP A 133 -12.31 8.18 -18.54
CA ASP A 133 -11.81 9.04 -19.60
C ASP A 133 -10.86 10.07 -18.98
N THR A 134 -9.56 9.86 -19.21
CA THR A 134 -8.53 10.68 -18.59
C THR A 134 -8.59 12.14 -19.07
N GLU A 135 -8.92 12.40 -20.34
CA GLU A 135 -8.99 13.76 -20.90
C GLU A 135 -10.17 14.52 -20.32
N GLU A 136 -11.35 13.89 -20.27
CA GLU A 136 -12.53 14.46 -19.62
C GLU A 136 -12.29 14.75 -18.14
N ALA A 137 -11.66 13.80 -17.43
CA ALA A 137 -11.37 13.96 -16.00
C ALA A 137 -10.36 15.08 -15.73
N VAL A 138 -9.30 15.19 -16.51
CA VAL A 138 -8.33 16.30 -16.44
C VAL A 138 -9.01 17.63 -16.71
N SER A 139 -9.85 17.71 -17.76
CA SER A 139 -10.61 18.92 -18.08
C SER A 139 -11.54 19.34 -16.94
N ARG A 140 -12.22 18.39 -16.33
CA ARG A 140 -13.11 18.62 -15.18
C ARG A 140 -12.35 19.18 -13.97
N VAL A 141 -11.20 18.58 -13.63
CA VAL A 141 -10.35 19.02 -12.52
C VAL A 141 -9.80 20.43 -12.78
N ARG A 142 -9.38 20.72 -14.01
CA ARG A 142 -8.90 22.04 -14.40
C ARG A 142 -10.03 23.10 -14.34
N ASN A 143 -11.22 22.78 -14.83
CA ASN A 143 -12.38 23.67 -14.76
C ASN A 143 -12.81 23.95 -13.31
N ALA A 144 -12.51 23.06 -12.39
CA ALA A 144 -12.69 23.27 -10.96
C ALA A 144 -11.53 24.05 -10.30
N GLY A 145 -10.62 24.61 -11.08
CA GLY A 145 -9.50 25.42 -10.60
C GLY A 145 -8.39 24.61 -9.92
N CYS A 146 -8.25 23.33 -10.27
CA CYS A 146 -7.21 22.47 -9.72
C CYS A 146 -6.25 21.95 -10.82
N CYS A 147 -5.00 21.75 -10.44
CA CYS A 147 -4.00 21.08 -11.29
C CYS A 147 -3.27 19.97 -10.53
N ILE A 148 -2.82 18.94 -11.26
CA ILE A 148 -2.00 17.87 -10.70
C ILE A 148 -0.54 18.16 -11.05
N THR A 149 0.32 18.11 -10.03
CA THR A 149 1.76 18.36 -10.15
C THR A 149 2.54 17.37 -9.29
N ARG A 150 3.85 17.32 -9.46
CA ARG A 150 4.75 16.55 -8.60
C ARG A 150 5.59 17.50 -7.76
N ILE A 151 5.88 17.10 -6.53
CA ILE A 151 6.84 17.81 -5.71
C ILE A 151 8.24 17.35 -6.12
N ASP A 152 9.11 18.32 -6.42
CA ASP A 152 10.51 18.02 -6.70
C ASP A 152 11.24 17.78 -5.39
N SER A 153 11.76 16.57 -5.21
CA SER A 153 12.55 16.19 -4.02
C SER A 153 13.91 16.89 -3.94
N ASN A 154 14.39 17.49 -5.05
CA ASN A 154 15.72 18.10 -5.14
C ASN A 154 15.77 19.57 -4.70
N GLY A 155 14.66 20.20 -4.37
CA GLY A 155 14.72 21.59 -3.93
C GLY A 155 13.42 22.25 -3.54
N GLY A 156 13.47 23.01 -2.44
CA GLY A 156 12.50 24.05 -2.15
C GLY A 156 11.11 23.62 -1.69
N PHE A 157 10.95 22.39 -1.18
CA PHE A 157 9.65 21.88 -0.73
C PHE A 157 9.21 22.33 0.68
N ASP A 158 9.95 23.26 1.33
CA ASP A 158 9.60 23.71 2.68
C ASP A 158 8.18 24.27 2.80
N ALA A 159 7.74 25.05 1.81
CA ALA A 159 6.37 25.55 1.78
C ALA A 159 5.31 24.43 1.62
N ASP A 160 5.68 23.29 1.03
CA ASP A 160 4.79 22.17 0.82
C ASP A 160 4.69 21.27 2.05
N VAL A 161 5.72 21.23 2.91
CA VAL A 161 5.72 20.46 4.16
C VAL A 161 4.56 20.87 5.05
N SER A 162 4.42 22.16 5.34
CA SER A 162 3.35 22.67 6.22
C SER A 162 1.95 22.45 5.59
N ARG A 163 1.83 22.56 4.25
CA ARG A 163 0.57 22.30 3.53
C ARG A 163 0.17 20.83 3.57
N LEU A 164 1.13 19.93 3.34
CA LEU A 164 0.91 18.48 3.45
C LEU A 164 0.55 18.08 4.88
N LEU A 165 1.25 18.65 5.88
CA LEU A 165 0.94 18.40 7.28
C LEU A 165 -0.50 18.81 7.63
N ALA A 166 -0.96 19.97 7.14
CA ALA A 166 -2.34 20.43 7.33
C ALA A 166 -3.35 19.48 6.67
N LEU A 167 -3.06 19.04 5.44
CA LEU A 167 -3.90 18.08 4.72
C LEU A 167 -3.99 16.74 5.46
N TYR A 168 -2.88 16.19 5.90
CA TYR A 168 -2.86 14.91 6.61
C TYR A 168 -3.54 14.97 7.98
N ARG A 169 -3.38 16.08 8.72
CA ARG A 169 -4.10 16.28 9.99
C ARG A 169 -5.60 16.36 9.84
N GLU A 170 -6.11 16.84 8.71
CA GLU A 170 -7.55 16.80 8.42
C GLU A 170 -8.00 15.42 7.94
N ALA A 171 -7.18 14.76 7.10
CA ALA A 171 -7.55 13.49 6.48
C ALA A 171 -7.51 12.31 7.46
N TYR A 172 -6.57 12.34 8.41
CA TYR A 172 -6.28 11.23 9.32
C TYR A 172 -6.40 11.67 10.77
N GLN A 173 -7.29 11.05 11.54
CA GLN A 173 -7.40 11.27 12.98
C GLN A 173 -6.24 10.61 13.74
N ARG A 174 -5.83 9.44 13.29
CA ARG A 174 -4.64 8.72 13.72
C ARG A 174 -4.01 8.01 12.53
N TYR A 175 -2.72 8.11 12.42
CA TYR A 175 -1.98 7.51 11.33
C TYR A 175 -0.75 6.74 11.84
N THR A 176 -0.21 5.86 11.02
CA THR A 176 0.96 5.04 11.38
C THR A 176 2.26 5.86 11.50
N ILE A 177 2.26 7.06 10.91
CA ILE A 177 3.37 8.02 10.96
C ILE A 177 2.99 9.15 11.91
N GLU A 178 3.93 9.58 12.75
CA GLU A 178 3.72 10.77 13.56
C GLU A 178 3.59 11.99 12.65
N MET A 179 2.48 12.76 12.79
CA MET A 179 2.17 13.91 11.94
C MET A 179 2.99 15.14 12.38
N THR A 180 4.27 15.12 12.06
CA THR A 180 5.24 16.22 12.29
C THR A 180 5.84 16.67 10.97
N GLU A 181 6.38 17.90 10.95
CA GLU A 181 7.08 18.41 9.75
C GLU A 181 8.29 17.54 9.39
N ASP A 182 9.03 17.04 10.38
CA ASP A 182 10.20 16.18 10.14
C ASP A 182 9.81 14.85 9.48
N ALA A 183 8.68 14.26 9.90
CA ALA A 183 8.15 13.07 9.25
C ALA A 183 7.78 13.34 7.79
N ILE A 184 7.09 14.45 7.52
CA ILE A 184 6.75 14.85 6.14
C ILE A 184 8.01 15.14 5.32
N ARG A 185 9.02 15.83 5.89
CA ARG A 185 10.33 16.03 5.21
C ARG A 185 10.99 14.70 4.86
N GLY A 186 10.94 13.73 5.79
CA GLY A 186 11.45 12.38 5.54
C GLY A 186 10.75 11.69 4.37
N LEU A 187 9.42 11.82 4.27
CA LEU A 187 8.65 11.27 3.13
C LEU A 187 9.02 11.95 1.81
N LEU A 188 9.23 13.28 1.80
CA LEU A 188 9.60 14.03 0.60
C LEU A 188 11.06 13.78 0.17
N GLY A 189 11.96 13.49 1.13
CA GLY A 189 13.41 13.42 0.89
C GLY A 189 13.97 12.03 0.57
N ASN A 190 13.18 10.95 0.68
CA ASN A 190 13.67 9.56 0.58
C ASN A 190 13.63 8.96 -0.84
N GLY A 191 13.62 9.79 -1.90
CA GLY A 191 13.50 9.30 -3.27
C GLY A 191 12.08 8.85 -3.65
N ASN A 192 11.10 9.16 -2.81
CA ASN A 192 9.70 8.91 -3.07
C ASN A 192 9.16 9.82 -4.17
N LEU A 193 8.22 9.33 -4.96
CA LEU A 193 7.49 10.15 -5.90
C LEU A 193 6.24 10.72 -5.22
N VAL A 194 6.15 12.05 -5.08
CA VAL A 194 5.02 12.72 -4.46
C VAL A 194 4.20 13.45 -5.51
N VAL A 195 2.94 13.05 -5.66
CA VAL A 195 1.96 13.67 -6.56
C VAL A 195 0.94 14.42 -5.73
N VAL A 196 0.67 15.68 -6.09
CA VAL A 196 -0.29 16.52 -5.40
C VAL A 196 -1.27 17.16 -6.36
N ALA A 197 -2.48 17.40 -5.90
CA ALA A 197 -3.41 18.31 -6.54
C ALA A 197 -3.37 19.67 -5.83
N ARG A 198 -3.25 20.75 -6.62
CA ARG A 198 -3.19 22.12 -6.11
C ARG A 198 -4.38 22.92 -6.61
N GLU A 199 -4.92 23.76 -5.75
CA GLU A 199 -5.84 24.83 -6.15
C GLU A 199 -5.04 25.96 -6.79
N ASP A 200 -5.34 26.29 -8.07
CA ASP A 200 -4.53 27.21 -8.88
C ASP A 200 -4.44 28.61 -8.27
N ALA A 201 -5.54 29.13 -7.74
CA ALA A 201 -5.62 30.48 -7.19
C ALA A 201 -4.73 30.70 -5.95
N ARG A 202 -4.54 29.67 -5.14
CA ARG A 202 -3.84 29.75 -3.84
C ARG A 202 -2.58 28.92 -3.77
N ARG A 203 -2.33 28.07 -4.75
CA ARG A 203 -1.29 27.03 -4.73
C ARG A 203 -1.37 26.09 -3.52
N GLU A 204 -2.54 26.02 -2.88
CA GLU A 204 -2.79 25.14 -1.75
C GLU A 204 -2.82 23.69 -2.21
N ILE A 205 -2.23 22.78 -1.43
CA ILE A 205 -2.32 21.35 -1.67
C ILE A 205 -3.68 20.88 -1.15
N VAL A 206 -4.54 20.39 -2.05
CA VAL A 206 -5.89 19.91 -1.72
C VAL A 206 -6.03 18.39 -1.74
N ALA A 207 -5.06 17.70 -2.36
CA ALA A 207 -4.93 16.25 -2.29
C ALA A 207 -3.47 15.86 -2.49
N SER A 208 -3.10 14.68 -1.96
CA SER A 208 -1.76 14.10 -2.09
C SER A 208 -1.81 12.59 -2.25
N LEU A 209 -0.78 12.07 -2.89
CA LEU A 209 -0.42 10.67 -3.01
C LEU A 209 1.09 10.56 -2.90
N ILE A 210 1.59 9.64 -2.11
CA ILE A 210 3.01 9.30 -2.05
C ILE A 210 3.18 7.91 -2.64
N ALA A 211 4.08 7.77 -3.62
CA ALA A 211 4.58 6.49 -4.06
C ALA A 211 5.91 6.23 -3.36
N GLU A 212 5.85 5.46 -2.28
CA GLU A 212 7.05 5.09 -1.53
C GLU A 212 7.91 4.13 -2.34
N HIS A 213 9.19 4.49 -2.51
CA HIS A 213 10.15 3.74 -3.28
C HIS A 213 11.04 2.88 -2.39
N CYS A 214 11.19 1.62 -2.77
CA CYS A 214 12.12 0.69 -2.16
C CYS A 214 12.85 -0.10 -3.25
N ILE A 215 14.14 -0.32 -3.05
CA ILE A 215 14.95 -1.19 -3.89
C ILE A 215 15.25 -2.46 -3.13
N VAL A 216 14.95 -3.60 -3.73
CA VAL A 216 15.22 -4.92 -3.18
C VAL A 216 16.20 -5.66 -4.08
N GLN A 217 17.26 -6.20 -3.49
CA GLN A 217 18.18 -7.08 -4.21
C GLN A 217 17.63 -8.51 -4.14
N VAL A 218 17.32 -9.09 -5.29
CA VAL A 218 16.73 -10.43 -5.39
C VAL A 218 17.55 -11.26 -6.39
N GLY A 219 18.26 -12.27 -5.94
CA GLY A 219 19.10 -13.10 -6.80
C GLY A 219 20.17 -12.33 -7.58
N GLY A 220 20.68 -11.24 -7.03
CA GLY A 220 21.65 -10.36 -7.68
C GLY A 220 21.04 -9.35 -8.66
N GLN A 221 19.71 -9.32 -8.78
CA GLN A 221 18.99 -8.29 -9.56
C GLN A 221 18.41 -7.22 -8.64
N GLU A 222 18.46 -5.97 -9.10
CA GLU A 222 17.81 -4.85 -8.45
C GLU A 222 16.35 -4.76 -8.90
N VAL A 223 15.42 -4.82 -7.97
CA VAL A 223 13.98 -4.72 -8.21
C VAL A 223 13.44 -3.47 -7.54
N HIS A 224 12.88 -2.57 -8.34
CA HIS A 224 12.24 -1.34 -7.88
C HIS A 224 10.79 -1.62 -7.51
N LEU A 225 10.42 -1.31 -6.26
CA LEU A 225 9.07 -1.43 -5.74
C LEU A 225 8.52 -0.05 -5.43
N TYR A 226 7.28 0.21 -5.82
CA TYR A 226 6.55 1.42 -5.47
C TYR A 226 5.22 1.07 -4.84
N GLU A 227 5.03 1.47 -3.58
CA GLU A 227 3.73 1.42 -2.92
C GLU A 227 3.04 2.78 -3.03
N LEU A 228 1.90 2.81 -3.71
CA LEU A 228 1.05 4.01 -3.75
C LEU A 228 0.28 4.07 -2.44
N ASN A 229 0.59 5.04 -1.59
CA ASN A 229 0.00 5.17 -0.27
C ASN A 229 -0.21 6.65 0.14
N ASP A 230 -0.47 6.89 1.43
CA ASP A 230 -0.68 8.22 2.01
C ASP A 230 -1.71 9.07 1.23
N PHE A 231 -2.78 8.41 0.77
CA PHE A 231 -3.85 9.04 0.02
C PHE A 231 -4.65 10.01 0.87
N ALA A 232 -4.52 11.29 0.64
CA ALA A 232 -5.26 12.32 1.35
C ALA A 232 -5.98 13.26 0.38
N THR A 233 -7.20 13.69 0.75
CA THR A 233 -7.97 14.68 0.00
C THR A 233 -8.85 15.46 0.97
N PHE A 234 -8.75 16.78 0.97
CA PHE A 234 -9.64 17.64 1.73
C PHE A 234 -11.12 17.34 1.42
N ARG A 235 -11.98 17.37 2.45
CA ARG A 235 -13.41 17.02 2.30
C ARG A 235 -14.09 17.81 1.21
N SER A 236 -13.76 19.10 1.07
CA SER A 236 -14.29 20.00 0.04
C SER A 236 -13.95 19.59 -1.40
N HIS A 237 -12.92 18.78 -1.60
CA HIS A 237 -12.41 18.38 -2.92
C HIS A 237 -12.63 16.88 -3.23
N ARG A 238 -13.32 16.16 -2.33
CA ARG A 238 -13.66 14.74 -2.56
C ARG A 238 -14.69 14.60 -3.70
N GLY A 239 -14.66 13.47 -4.38
CA GLY A 239 -15.58 13.17 -5.50
C GLY A 239 -15.19 13.80 -6.85
N MET A 240 -14.16 14.65 -6.92
CA MET A 240 -13.68 15.29 -8.14
C MET A 240 -12.84 14.37 -9.05
N GLY A 241 -12.45 13.18 -8.57
CA GLY A 241 -11.60 12.25 -9.30
C GLY A 241 -10.10 12.53 -9.15
N LEU A 242 -9.69 13.42 -8.26
CA LEU A 242 -8.29 13.80 -8.04
C LEU A 242 -7.43 12.58 -7.75
N MET A 243 -7.86 11.70 -6.84
CA MET A 243 -7.08 10.51 -6.45
C MET A 243 -6.83 9.57 -7.63
N THR A 244 -7.83 9.32 -8.47
CA THR A 244 -7.67 8.48 -9.67
C THR A 244 -6.62 9.09 -10.62
N LEU A 245 -6.70 10.39 -10.88
CA LEU A 245 -5.75 11.07 -11.78
C LEU A 245 -4.34 11.12 -11.22
N MET A 246 -4.18 11.32 -9.89
CA MET A 246 -2.87 11.29 -9.24
C MET A 246 -2.24 9.89 -9.32
N GLN A 247 -3.03 8.81 -9.14
CA GLN A 247 -2.55 7.44 -9.32
C GLN A 247 -2.12 7.20 -10.78
N ILE A 248 -2.92 7.62 -11.76
CA ILE A 248 -2.55 7.52 -13.19
C ILE A 248 -1.24 8.26 -13.48
N ASP A 249 -1.08 9.47 -12.92
CA ASP A 249 0.16 10.26 -13.11
C ASP A 249 1.36 9.57 -12.45
N ALA A 250 1.22 9.06 -11.22
CA ALA A 250 2.26 8.33 -10.51
C ALA A 250 2.69 7.08 -11.28
N VAL A 251 1.73 6.23 -11.70
CA VAL A 251 2.00 5.01 -12.47
C VAL A 251 2.75 5.33 -13.76
N ARG A 252 2.27 6.31 -14.53
CA ARG A 252 2.93 6.72 -15.78
C ARG A 252 4.34 7.28 -15.56
N ALA A 253 4.55 7.98 -14.46
CA ALA A 253 5.86 8.51 -14.12
C ALA A 253 6.84 7.39 -13.76
N ILE A 254 6.43 6.46 -12.89
CA ILE A 254 7.25 5.33 -12.46
C ILE A 254 7.58 4.42 -13.66
N GLN A 255 6.59 4.11 -14.51
CA GLN A 255 6.80 3.31 -15.71
C GLN A 255 7.82 3.95 -16.65
N ARG A 256 7.78 5.29 -16.85
CA ARG A 256 8.78 6.00 -17.67
C ARG A 256 10.16 5.99 -17.02
N LEU A 257 10.23 6.14 -15.67
CA LEU A 257 11.50 6.19 -14.94
C LEU A 257 12.27 4.86 -15.02
N HIS A 258 11.56 3.75 -15.07
CA HIS A 258 12.14 2.41 -15.04
C HIS A 258 11.89 1.58 -16.33
N ASP A 259 11.51 2.21 -17.43
CA ASP A 259 11.17 1.52 -18.69
C ASP A 259 10.15 0.38 -18.48
N GLY A 260 9.15 0.60 -17.64
CA GLY A 260 8.16 -0.39 -17.26
C GLY A 260 8.63 -1.48 -16.27
N ARG A 261 9.89 -1.45 -15.85
CA ARG A 261 10.50 -2.50 -14.99
C ARG A 261 10.43 -2.20 -13.50
N ALA A 262 9.28 -1.77 -13.03
CA ALA A 262 9.02 -1.57 -11.61
C ALA A 262 7.73 -2.29 -11.20
N VAL A 263 7.67 -2.79 -9.98
CA VAL A 263 6.44 -3.30 -9.39
C VAL A 263 5.72 -2.12 -8.72
N ILE A 264 4.48 -1.85 -9.14
CA ILE A 264 3.66 -0.75 -8.63
C ILE A 264 2.41 -1.34 -8.03
N TYR A 265 2.13 -1.04 -6.77
CA TYR A 265 0.99 -1.57 -6.05
C TYR A 265 0.44 -0.57 -5.01
N ALA A 266 -0.75 -0.83 -4.51
CA ALA A 266 -1.41 -0.10 -3.43
C ALA A 266 -2.03 -1.06 -2.42
N GLU A 267 -2.08 -0.66 -1.16
CA GLU A 267 -2.79 -1.35 -0.07
C GLU A 267 -3.93 -0.46 0.41
N ASP A 268 -5.11 -0.61 -0.22
CA ASP A 268 -6.27 0.23 0.05
C ASP A 268 -7.12 -0.32 1.19
N ARG A 269 -7.66 0.56 2.04
CA ARG A 269 -8.61 0.18 3.11
C ARG A 269 -9.81 -0.53 2.50
N ALA A 270 -10.06 -1.80 2.90
CA ALA A 270 -11.13 -2.61 2.32
C ALA A 270 -12.53 -2.03 2.58
N ALA A 271 -12.73 -1.43 3.77
CA ALA A 271 -13.97 -0.76 4.13
C ALA A 271 -14.23 0.54 3.36
N TRP A 272 -13.24 1.10 2.65
CA TRP A 272 -13.35 2.40 2.00
C TRP A 272 -13.52 2.26 0.49
N GLU A 273 -14.75 2.01 0.01
CA GLU A 273 -15.07 1.83 -1.40
C GLU A 273 -14.52 2.93 -2.33
N PRO A 274 -14.52 4.23 -1.99
CA PRO A 274 -13.99 5.28 -2.86
C PRO A 274 -12.51 5.13 -3.24
N VAL A 275 -11.62 4.70 -2.33
CA VAL A 275 -10.20 4.50 -2.66
C VAL A 275 -10.03 3.29 -3.56
N ASN A 276 -10.72 2.18 -3.28
CA ASN A 276 -10.71 0.98 -4.11
C ASN A 276 -11.21 1.27 -5.55
N ARG A 277 -12.24 2.12 -5.69
CA ARG A 277 -12.70 2.61 -7.00
C ARG A 277 -11.65 3.46 -7.71
N ALA A 278 -10.91 4.28 -6.97
CA ALA A 278 -9.87 5.11 -7.55
C ALA A 278 -8.75 4.24 -8.12
N SER A 279 -8.30 3.22 -7.38
CA SER A 279 -7.27 2.28 -7.82
C SER A 279 -7.70 1.47 -9.04
N GLN A 280 -8.92 0.94 -9.05
CA GLN A 280 -9.45 0.23 -10.22
C GLN A 280 -9.57 1.16 -11.45
N ARG A 281 -10.07 2.40 -11.28
CA ARG A 281 -10.17 3.36 -12.38
C ARG A 281 -8.81 3.81 -12.90
N ALA A 282 -7.80 3.81 -12.06
CA ALA A 282 -6.42 4.08 -12.46
C ALA A 282 -5.77 2.91 -13.22
N GLY A 283 -6.47 1.78 -13.35
CA GLY A 283 -6.01 0.61 -14.08
C GLY A 283 -5.34 -0.46 -13.24
N LEU A 284 -5.35 -0.30 -11.90
CA LEU A 284 -4.83 -1.35 -11.03
C LEU A 284 -5.83 -2.52 -10.95
N VAL A 285 -5.28 -3.72 -10.82
CA VAL A 285 -6.02 -4.98 -10.71
C VAL A 285 -5.97 -5.48 -9.27
N TYR A 286 -7.12 -5.93 -8.75
CA TYR A 286 -7.21 -6.53 -7.42
C TYR A 286 -6.40 -7.83 -7.33
N ARG A 287 -5.62 -7.99 -6.24
CA ARG A 287 -4.69 -9.10 -6.02
C ARG A 287 -4.94 -9.92 -4.76
N GLY A 288 -5.80 -9.45 -3.88
CA GLY A 288 -6.14 -10.13 -2.63
C GLY A 288 -6.45 -9.16 -1.49
N THR A 289 -6.78 -9.70 -0.32
CA THR A 289 -7.11 -8.92 0.88
C THR A 289 -6.28 -9.36 2.08
N LEU A 290 -5.58 -8.41 2.69
CA LEU A 290 -4.82 -8.59 3.94
C LEU A 290 -5.77 -8.45 5.12
N LEU A 291 -5.99 -9.54 5.87
CA LEU A 291 -7.00 -9.58 6.94
C LEU A 291 -6.48 -8.96 8.24
N HIS A 292 -7.20 -7.97 8.81
CA HIS A 292 -6.84 -7.26 10.05
C HIS A 292 -5.37 -6.80 10.05
N HIS A 293 -4.97 -6.18 8.95
CA HIS A 293 -3.57 -5.92 8.64
C HIS A 293 -2.94 -4.84 9.53
N CYS A 294 -3.63 -3.72 9.73
CA CYS A 294 -3.08 -2.58 10.47
C CYS A 294 -4.15 -1.87 11.31
N VAL A 295 -3.66 -1.04 12.24
CA VAL A 295 -4.49 -0.11 12.99
C VAL A 295 -4.52 1.20 12.21
N LEU A 296 -5.69 1.52 11.65
CA LEU A 296 -6.00 2.85 11.16
C LEU A 296 -7.24 3.30 11.91
N GLU A 297 -7.21 4.44 12.60
CA GLU A 297 -8.43 4.99 13.16
C GLU A 297 -9.31 5.49 12.03
N ALA A 298 -10.31 4.67 11.71
CA ALA A 298 -11.40 5.07 10.87
C ALA A 298 -12.22 6.16 11.55
N ASP A 299 -12.77 7.06 10.75
CA ASP A 299 -13.94 7.85 11.12
C ASP A 299 -14.99 6.86 11.70
N ARG A 300 -15.49 7.10 12.92
CA ARG A 300 -16.37 6.20 13.71
C ARG A 300 -17.64 5.73 13.02
N SER A 301 -17.84 6.12 11.77
CA SER A 301 -18.96 5.71 10.92
C SER A 301 -18.93 4.24 10.47
N TYR A 302 -17.85 3.50 10.68
CA TYR A 302 -17.66 2.11 10.20
C TYR A 302 -17.63 1.05 11.30
N GLY A 303 -18.43 1.20 12.33
CA GLY A 303 -18.74 0.10 13.25
C GLY A 303 -17.59 -0.34 14.17
N GLU A 304 -17.97 -1.11 15.19
CA GLU A 304 -17.18 -1.55 16.33
C GLU A 304 -16.12 -2.63 16.02
N THR A 305 -15.40 -2.53 14.93
CA THR A 305 -14.32 -3.46 14.61
C THR A 305 -13.00 -2.94 15.16
N GLY A 306 -12.88 -2.91 16.46
CA GLY A 306 -11.64 -2.77 17.24
C GLY A 306 -10.39 -2.27 16.48
N ASN A 307 -10.42 -1.12 15.80
CA ASN A 307 -9.29 -0.41 15.19
C ASN A 307 -8.41 -1.20 14.17
N MET A 308 -8.71 -2.48 13.88
CA MET A 308 -7.96 -3.28 12.92
C MET A 308 -8.66 -3.32 11.57
N GLU A 309 -7.98 -2.91 10.51
CA GLU A 309 -8.56 -2.84 9.18
C GLU A 309 -8.00 -3.90 8.24
N ASN A 310 -8.87 -4.38 7.36
CA ASN A 310 -8.48 -5.17 6.19
C ASN A 310 -8.00 -4.23 5.08
N LEU A 311 -7.00 -4.66 4.33
CA LEU A 311 -6.51 -3.90 3.17
C LEU A 311 -6.65 -4.73 1.90
N ASN A 312 -7.19 -4.12 0.85
CA ASN A 312 -7.20 -4.70 -0.49
C ASN A 312 -5.90 -4.34 -1.21
N VAL A 313 -5.25 -5.34 -1.77
CA VAL A 313 -4.03 -5.18 -2.56
C VAL A 313 -4.39 -5.02 -4.02
N TRP A 314 -3.87 -3.99 -4.63
CA TRP A 314 -4.03 -3.64 -6.05
C TRP A 314 -2.66 -3.52 -6.70
N SER A 315 -2.49 -3.90 -7.96
CA SER A 315 -1.24 -3.68 -8.72
C SER A 315 -1.50 -3.49 -10.21
N ILE A 316 -0.54 -2.90 -10.88
CA ILE A 316 -0.52 -2.84 -12.36
C ILE A 316 -0.18 -4.23 -12.91
#